data_147f5d5e0ecec02999c5cf73e1848e99
#
_entry.id   147f5d5e0ecec02999c5cf73e1848e99
#
_cell.length_a   1.000
_cell.length_b   1.000
_cell.length_c   1.000
_cell.angle_alpha   90.00
_cell.angle_beta   90.00
_cell.angle_gamma   90.00
#
_symmetry.space_group_name_H-M   'P 1'
#
loop_
_entity.id
_entity.type
_entity.pdbx_description
1 polymer ?
#
loop_
_entity_poly.entity_id
_entity_poly.type
_entity_poly.pdbx_seq_one_letter_code
_entity_poly.pdbx_strand_id
1 'polypeptide(L)'
;MSRKRDRSVNVTDGDLFKPMMVLSAPIVASQLLNVGYNLADTFWVGRLGGDAIAALSYAWAVVFLMISVGGGLTVAGTVLIAQHKGAGNYRRASHVAGQTLTFVTIVALAFAAVGYVLTPLLMDLIGAEPGSDAFAYAVGYTRIMFVGIAFMFWFFIFDALSRGWGDTRTPLYLMGISVALNVVIDPFLILGFQENPLFAWLGATGLESSLYAATGFGGFGVEGAAIATIFSRGVAAVIGLTLLFTGRVGLEPTLGDLRLELDSVRRIVDIGGPTATEQGFRGFGITVLTAVIALAGTEAVAAYGISTRLSSLLFMPALGLARGTETVVGQNLGANQVDRARRAVKLSSIVVASVFAVVVAAAYPFAETIAGVFIEVGTENADQVIEYAAAFIVIAGPSYVFLGVFQILLGGLRGSGSTREAMVLAIQELWVWRIPISLVGILWLGLGVYSVWYAIAISYVASALVTAAWFLRGTWTENVVDEGEEATTPTASD
;
A
#
# COMPACT_ATOMS: atom_id res chain seq x y z
N MET A 1 12.76 30.96 -22.16
CA MET A 1 12.44 29.61 -21.59
C MET A 1 11.35 29.79 -20.54
N SER A 2 10.13 29.36 -20.83
CA SER A 2 9.01 29.37 -19.88
C SER A 2 9.38 28.48 -18.70
N ARG A 3 9.41 29.00 -17.46
CA ARG A 3 9.51 28.19 -16.24
C ARG A 3 8.35 27.20 -16.26
N LYS A 4 8.61 25.94 -16.64
CA LYS A 4 7.66 24.85 -16.40
C LYS A 4 7.23 24.98 -14.93
N ARG A 5 5.93 25.08 -14.65
CA ARG A 5 5.43 25.20 -13.28
C ARG A 5 5.80 23.92 -12.53
N ASP A 6 6.86 23.99 -11.76
CA ASP A 6 7.22 22.94 -10.81
C ASP A 6 6.07 22.84 -9.78
N ARG A 7 5.39 21.70 -9.74
CA ARG A 7 4.29 21.42 -8.82
C ARG A 7 4.78 20.86 -7.49
N SER A 8 6.09 20.68 -7.35
CA SER A 8 6.66 20.12 -6.14
C SER A 8 6.54 21.09 -4.96
N VAL A 9 6.32 20.49 -3.78
CA VAL A 9 6.28 21.23 -2.52
C VAL A 9 7.72 21.38 -2.02
N ASN A 10 8.12 22.62 -1.69
CA ASN A 10 9.40 22.87 -1.03
C ASN A 10 9.25 22.55 0.47
N VAL A 11 10.05 21.61 0.97
CA VAL A 11 10.07 21.17 2.38
C VAL A 11 11.40 21.45 3.07
N THR A 12 12.37 22.02 2.35
CA THR A 12 13.71 22.32 2.87
C THR A 12 13.83 23.74 3.45
N ASP A 13 12.89 24.65 3.11
CA ASP A 13 12.93 26.03 3.55
C ASP A 13 11.62 26.45 4.24
N GLY A 14 11.68 27.52 5.04
CA GLY A 14 10.52 28.17 5.66
C GLY A 14 9.79 27.32 6.71
N ASP A 15 8.45 27.46 6.79
CA ASP A 15 7.61 26.64 7.66
C ASP A 15 7.63 25.19 7.23
N LEU A 16 7.54 24.27 8.20
CA LEU A 16 7.57 22.82 7.97
C LEU A 16 6.18 22.19 7.98
N PHE A 17 5.28 22.70 8.84
CA PHE A 17 3.98 22.07 9.07
C PHE A 17 3.10 22.11 7.82
N LYS A 18 2.90 23.28 7.24
CA LYS A 18 2.02 23.44 6.09
C LYS A 18 2.50 22.66 4.84
N PRO A 19 3.79 22.74 4.43
CA PRO A 19 4.30 21.93 3.32
C PRO A 19 4.16 20.43 3.56
N MET A 20 4.43 19.94 4.79
CA MET A 20 4.27 18.55 5.17
C MET A 20 2.81 18.08 5.03
N MET A 21 1.84 18.86 5.49
CA MET A 21 0.42 18.53 5.35
C MET A 21 -0.02 18.57 3.88
N VAL A 22 0.41 19.57 3.11
CA VAL A 22 0.12 19.67 1.66
C VAL A 22 0.68 18.47 0.89
N LEU A 23 1.81 17.93 1.33
CA LEU A 23 2.43 16.76 0.72
C LEU A 23 1.75 15.46 1.15
N SER A 24 1.36 15.33 2.42
CA SER A 24 0.78 14.10 2.98
C SER A 24 -0.71 13.93 2.65
N ALA A 25 -1.50 15.01 2.62
CA ALA A 25 -2.94 14.93 2.41
C ALA A 25 -3.34 14.24 1.07
N PRO A 26 -2.69 14.52 -0.08
CA PRO A 26 -2.97 13.79 -1.31
C PRO A 26 -2.63 12.30 -1.22
N ILE A 27 -1.59 11.93 -0.45
CA ILE A 27 -1.22 10.52 -0.24
C ILE A 27 -2.30 9.82 0.58
N VAL A 28 -2.77 10.44 1.65
CA VAL A 28 -3.90 9.91 2.46
C VAL A 28 -5.14 9.74 1.57
N ALA A 29 -5.48 10.73 0.76
CA ALA A 29 -6.61 10.65 -0.17
C ALA A 29 -6.45 9.49 -1.18
N SER A 30 -5.23 9.27 -1.73
CA SER A 30 -4.95 8.14 -2.61
C SER A 30 -5.14 6.78 -1.92
N GLN A 31 -4.78 6.67 -0.63
CA GLN A 31 -5.00 5.46 0.14
C GLN A 31 -6.49 5.17 0.36
N LEU A 32 -7.29 6.20 0.63
CA LEU A 32 -8.75 6.08 0.77
C LEU A 32 -9.41 5.70 -0.57
N LEU A 33 -8.97 6.28 -1.68
CA LEU A 33 -9.43 5.88 -3.02
C LEU A 33 -9.12 4.41 -3.31
N ASN A 34 -7.97 3.89 -2.86
CA ASN A 34 -7.63 2.47 -3.00
C ASN A 34 -8.59 1.55 -2.24
N VAL A 35 -9.05 1.96 -1.06
CA VAL A 35 -10.06 1.21 -0.30
C VAL A 35 -11.40 1.19 -1.06
N GLY A 36 -11.84 2.35 -1.56
CA GLY A 36 -13.06 2.45 -2.36
C GLY A 36 -13.02 1.60 -3.63
N TYR A 37 -11.88 1.58 -4.30
CA TYR A 37 -11.61 0.72 -5.45
C TYR A 37 -11.82 -0.77 -5.14
N ASN A 38 -11.17 -1.29 -4.09
CA ASN A 38 -11.30 -2.70 -3.70
C ASN A 38 -12.74 -3.07 -3.29
N LEU A 39 -13.47 -2.14 -2.70
CA LEU A 39 -14.89 -2.36 -2.35
C LEU A 39 -15.77 -2.47 -3.60
N ALA A 40 -15.56 -1.62 -4.61
CA ALA A 40 -16.29 -1.66 -5.86
C ALA A 40 -16.05 -2.97 -6.62
N ASP A 41 -14.79 -3.40 -6.72
CA ASP A 41 -14.39 -4.65 -7.35
C ASP A 41 -15.06 -5.86 -6.67
N THR A 42 -14.99 -5.92 -5.35
CA THR A 42 -15.62 -6.99 -4.55
C THR A 42 -17.16 -6.97 -4.70
N PHE A 43 -17.77 -5.78 -4.77
CA PHE A 43 -19.20 -5.65 -4.92
C PHE A 43 -19.70 -6.25 -6.25
N TRP A 44 -19.01 -5.94 -7.37
CA TRP A 44 -19.42 -6.44 -8.67
C TRP A 44 -19.13 -7.94 -8.84
N VAL A 45 -17.97 -8.41 -8.39
CA VAL A 45 -17.63 -9.85 -8.41
C VAL A 45 -18.58 -10.65 -7.52
N GLY A 46 -19.01 -10.08 -6.38
CA GLY A 46 -19.97 -10.71 -5.49
C GLY A 46 -21.32 -11.04 -6.15
N ARG A 47 -21.67 -10.36 -7.25
CA ARG A 47 -22.89 -10.67 -8.04
C ARG A 47 -22.78 -11.97 -8.83
N LEU A 48 -21.60 -12.49 -9.04
CA LEU A 48 -21.37 -13.77 -9.73
C LEU A 48 -21.57 -14.99 -8.81
N GLY A 49 -21.66 -14.80 -7.49
CA GLY A 49 -21.88 -15.87 -6.52
C GLY A 49 -20.71 -16.18 -5.60
N GLY A 50 -20.88 -17.21 -4.75
CA GLY A 50 -19.93 -17.56 -3.70
C GLY A 50 -18.56 -18.01 -4.22
N ASP A 51 -18.52 -18.80 -5.30
CA ASP A 51 -17.26 -19.30 -5.88
C ASP A 51 -16.39 -18.16 -6.43
N ALA A 52 -17.01 -17.10 -6.96
CA ALA A 52 -16.31 -15.92 -7.42
C ALA A 52 -15.67 -15.14 -6.27
N ILE A 53 -16.35 -15.01 -5.13
CA ILE A 53 -15.81 -14.38 -3.92
C ILE A 53 -14.67 -15.23 -3.34
N ALA A 54 -14.84 -16.57 -3.31
CA ALA A 54 -13.79 -17.49 -2.88
C ALA A 54 -12.55 -17.38 -3.77
N ALA A 55 -12.73 -17.29 -5.09
CA ALA A 55 -11.66 -17.11 -6.05
C ALA A 55 -10.86 -15.83 -5.81
N LEU A 56 -11.53 -14.68 -5.55
CA LEU A 56 -10.84 -13.43 -5.18
C LEU A 56 -10.05 -13.59 -3.88
N SER A 57 -10.58 -14.33 -2.90
CA SER A 57 -9.90 -14.55 -1.62
C SER A 57 -8.61 -15.35 -1.80
N TYR A 58 -8.61 -16.40 -2.64
CA TYR A 58 -7.41 -17.15 -3.00
C TYR A 58 -6.43 -16.29 -3.81
N ALA A 59 -6.91 -15.59 -4.83
CA ALA A 59 -6.08 -14.72 -5.67
C ALA A 59 -5.42 -13.59 -4.88
N TRP A 60 -6.10 -13.07 -3.84
CA TRP A 60 -5.61 -11.96 -3.02
C TRP A 60 -4.24 -12.23 -2.39
N ALA A 61 -3.99 -13.46 -1.92
CA ALA A 61 -2.70 -13.83 -1.33
C ALA A 61 -1.53 -13.63 -2.32
N VAL A 62 -1.73 -14.03 -3.58
CA VAL A 62 -0.72 -13.88 -4.64
C VAL A 62 -0.61 -12.43 -5.10
N VAL A 63 -1.74 -11.75 -5.28
CA VAL A 63 -1.77 -10.31 -5.63
C VAL A 63 -1.09 -9.47 -4.55
N PHE A 64 -1.30 -9.80 -3.26
CA PHE A 64 -0.61 -9.13 -2.17
C PHE A 64 0.90 -9.32 -2.22
N LEU A 65 1.38 -10.52 -2.57
CA LEU A 65 2.80 -10.77 -2.78
C LEU A 65 3.37 -9.89 -3.92
N MET A 66 2.65 -9.79 -5.04
CA MET A 66 3.02 -8.89 -6.15
C MET A 66 3.14 -7.43 -5.69
N ILE A 67 2.11 -6.93 -4.98
CA ILE A 67 2.08 -5.57 -4.45
C ILE A 67 3.22 -5.33 -3.47
N SER A 68 3.53 -6.33 -2.63
CA SER A 68 4.60 -6.26 -1.62
C SER A 68 5.97 -6.08 -2.28
N VAL A 69 6.26 -6.87 -3.30
CA VAL A 69 7.54 -6.76 -4.03
C VAL A 69 7.63 -5.44 -4.79
N GLY A 70 6.60 -5.10 -5.57
CA GLY A 70 6.56 -3.84 -6.31
C GLY A 70 6.63 -2.63 -5.38
N GLY A 71 5.83 -2.62 -4.31
CA GLY A 71 5.80 -1.56 -3.32
C GLY A 71 7.14 -1.39 -2.57
N GLY A 72 7.80 -2.51 -2.23
CA GLY A 72 9.12 -2.47 -1.59
C GLY A 72 10.19 -1.83 -2.46
N LEU A 73 10.28 -2.25 -3.72
CA LEU A 73 11.27 -1.71 -4.66
C LEU A 73 11.03 -0.22 -4.96
N THR A 74 9.79 0.26 -4.91
CA THR A 74 9.47 1.67 -5.14
C THR A 74 9.94 2.59 -4.03
N VAL A 75 10.11 2.09 -2.80
CA VAL A 75 10.67 2.88 -1.68
C VAL A 75 12.08 3.37 -2.00
N ALA A 76 12.92 2.54 -2.62
CA ALA A 76 14.25 2.95 -3.05
C ALA A 76 14.20 4.16 -3.99
N GLY A 77 13.30 4.13 -4.97
CA GLY A 77 13.06 5.28 -5.88
C GLY A 77 12.68 6.54 -5.12
N THR A 78 11.72 6.45 -4.19
CA THR A 78 11.30 7.59 -3.37
C THR A 78 12.46 8.19 -2.58
N VAL A 79 13.22 7.35 -1.87
CA VAL A 79 14.32 7.78 -0.99
C VAL A 79 15.45 8.44 -1.78
N LEU A 80 15.94 7.77 -2.82
CA LEU A 80 17.04 8.27 -3.64
C LEU A 80 16.67 9.58 -4.36
N ILE A 81 15.45 9.66 -4.93
CA ILE A 81 14.95 10.89 -5.55
C ILE A 81 14.85 12.02 -4.52
N ALA A 82 14.29 11.75 -3.33
CA ALA A 82 14.13 12.76 -2.29
C ALA A 82 15.49 13.32 -1.84
N GLN A 83 16.47 12.46 -1.59
CA GLN A 83 17.80 12.89 -1.15
C GLN A 83 18.56 13.62 -2.26
N HIS A 84 18.55 13.14 -3.51
CA HIS A 84 19.18 13.86 -4.63
C HIS A 84 18.53 15.22 -4.88
N LYS A 85 17.20 15.32 -4.76
CA LYS A 85 16.49 16.59 -4.85
C LYS A 85 16.91 17.54 -3.74
N GLY A 86 16.98 17.04 -2.49
CA GLY A 86 17.43 17.82 -1.34
C GLY A 86 18.84 18.36 -1.51
N ALA A 87 19.75 17.55 -2.06
CA ALA A 87 21.13 17.92 -2.38
C ALA A 87 21.25 18.84 -3.62
N GLY A 88 20.14 19.17 -4.32
CA GLY A 88 20.18 19.96 -5.54
C GLY A 88 20.64 19.19 -6.80
N ASN A 89 20.86 17.89 -6.70
CA ASN A 89 21.39 17.04 -7.76
C ASN A 89 20.27 16.52 -8.70
N TYR A 90 19.57 17.43 -9.38
CA TYR A 90 18.37 17.13 -10.19
C TYR A 90 18.66 16.17 -11.36
N ARG A 91 19.86 16.25 -11.96
CA ARG A 91 20.23 15.32 -13.04
C ARG A 91 20.41 13.88 -12.52
N ARG A 92 21.02 13.72 -11.34
CA ARG A 92 21.15 12.42 -10.67
C ARG A 92 19.78 11.86 -10.27
N ALA A 93 18.87 12.71 -9.76
CA ALA A 93 17.50 12.29 -9.49
C ALA A 93 16.81 11.72 -10.74
N SER A 94 16.95 12.39 -11.90
CA SER A 94 16.38 11.92 -13.17
C SER A 94 17.03 10.63 -13.65
N HIS A 95 18.35 10.48 -13.47
CA HIS A 95 19.07 9.24 -13.77
C HIS A 95 18.56 8.06 -12.92
N VAL A 96 18.46 8.25 -11.59
CA VAL A 96 17.91 7.24 -10.67
C VAL A 96 16.47 6.88 -11.05
N ALA A 97 15.65 7.84 -11.51
CA ALA A 97 14.30 7.54 -11.99
C ALA A 97 14.30 6.57 -13.17
N GLY A 98 15.20 6.76 -14.15
CA GLY A 98 15.38 5.84 -15.28
C GLY A 98 15.86 4.46 -14.83
N GLN A 99 16.88 4.40 -13.96
CA GLN A 99 17.41 3.15 -13.41
C GLN A 99 16.33 2.35 -12.67
N THR A 100 15.58 3.02 -11.77
CA THR A 100 14.50 2.38 -11.00
C THR A 100 13.40 1.87 -11.91
N LEU A 101 12.97 2.66 -12.91
CA LEU A 101 11.96 2.26 -13.89
C LEU A 101 12.38 1.00 -14.65
N THR A 102 13.61 0.98 -15.17
CA THR A 102 14.10 -0.17 -15.96
C THR A 102 14.25 -1.42 -15.07
N PHE A 103 14.87 -1.28 -13.90
CA PHE A 103 15.05 -2.42 -12.99
C PHE A 103 13.72 -3.04 -12.58
N VAL A 104 12.75 -2.22 -12.16
CA VAL A 104 11.43 -2.73 -11.74
C VAL A 104 10.63 -3.28 -12.93
N THR A 105 10.83 -2.76 -14.14
CA THR A 105 10.23 -3.35 -15.34
C THR A 105 10.76 -4.78 -15.58
N ILE A 106 12.07 -4.99 -15.44
CA ILE A 106 12.67 -6.34 -15.58
C ILE A 106 12.14 -7.28 -14.51
N VAL A 107 12.06 -6.81 -13.27
CA VAL A 107 11.47 -7.59 -12.16
C VAL A 107 10.02 -7.93 -12.45
N ALA A 108 9.22 -6.96 -12.93
CA ALA A 108 7.81 -7.19 -13.30
C ALA A 108 7.66 -8.24 -14.39
N LEU A 109 8.49 -8.19 -15.44
CA LEU A 109 8.46 -9.16 -16.54
C LEU A 109 8.89 -10.55 -16.08
N ALA A 110 9.89 -10.66 -15.19
CA ALA A 110 10.28 -11.92 -14.58
C ALA A 110 9.15 -12.51 -13.72
N PHE A 111 8.50 -11.66 -12.91
CA PHE A 111 7.31 -12.06 -12.15
C PHE A 111 6.14 -12.48 -13.03
N ALA A 112 5.90 -11.75 -14.15
CA ALA A 112 4.87 -12.13 -15.12
C ALA A 112 5.12 -13.52 -15.68
N ALA A 113 6.33 -13.80 -16.15
CA ALA A 113 6.67 -15.09 -16.77
C ALA A 113 6.57 -16.25 -15.75
N VAL A 114 7.23 -16.11 -14.61
CA VAL A 114 7.27 -17.16 -13.57
C VAL A 114 5.91 -17.35 -12.94
N GLY A 115 5.25 -16.26 -12.54
CA GLY A 115 3.97 -16.29 -11.85
C GLY A 115 2.85 -16.83 -12.72
N TYR A 116 2.80 -16.47 -14.00
CA TYR A 116 1.81 -17.01 -14.94
C TYR A 116 1.86 -18.54 -15.01
N VAL A 117 3.07 -19.10 -15.10
CA VAL A 117 3.28 -20.55 -15.18
C VAL A 117 2.96 -21.22 -13.84
N LEU A 118 3.38 -20.63 -12.72
CA LEU A 118 3.21 -21.19 -11.40
C LEU A 118 1.80 -20.96 -10.80
N THR A 119 0.95 -20.16 -11.43
CA THR A 119 -0.37 -19.82 -10.88
C THR A 119 -1.20 -21.03 -10.42
N PRO A 120 -1.36 -22.10 -11.22
CA PRO A 120 -2.15 -23.26 -10.75
C PRO A 120 -1.57 -23.91 -9.49
N LEU A 121 -0.24 -24.06 -9.44
CA LEU A 121 0.45 -24.59 -8.26
C LEU A 121 0.27 -23.68 -7.04
N LEU A 122 0.34 -22.37 -7.22
CA LEU A 122 0.13 -21.41 -6.14
C LEU A 122 -1.29 -21.47 -5.60
N MET A 123 -2.31 -21.62 -6.46
CA MET A 123 -3.70 -21.74 -6.02
C MET A 123 -3.94 -23.04 -5.24
N ASP A 124 -3.38 -24.16 -5.69
CA ASP A 124 -3.44 -25.45 -4.98
C ASP A 124 -2.77 -25.34 -3.60
N LEU A 125 -1.56 -24.76 -3.52
CA LEU A 125 -0.84 -24.57 -2.25
C LEU A 125 -1.57 -23.65 -1.25
N ILE A 126 -2.39 -22.72 -1.73
CA ILE A 126 -3.21 -21.83 -0.89
C ILE A 126 -4.48 -22.54 -0.41
N GLY A 127 -4.80 -23.73 -0.99
CA GLY A 127 -5.94 -24.54 -0.58
C GLY A 127 -7.18 -24.39 -1.47
N ALA A 128 -7.05 -23.82 -2.67
CA ALA A 128 -8.11 -23.89 -3.67
C ALA A 128 -8.16 -25.30 -4.26
N GLU A 129 -9.33 -25.95 -4.17
CA GLU A 129 -9.50 -27.34 -4.61
C GLU A 129 -9.41 -27.46 -6.14
N PRO A 130 -8.41 -28.19 -6.69
CA PRO A 130 -8.29 -28.37 -8.12
C PRO A 130 -9.55 -29.02 -8.73
N GLY A 131 -10.08 -28.39 -9.78
CA GLY A 131 -11.31 -28.82 -10.44
C GLY A 131 -12.58 -28.13 -9.96
N SER A 132 -12.53 -27.31 -8.91
CA SER A 132 -13.64 -26.43 -8.52
C SER A 132 -13.74 -25.20 -9.42
N ASP A 133 -14.94 -24.60 -9.50
CA ASP A 133 -15.14 -23.33 -10.22
C ASP A 133 -14.32 -22.19 -9.58
N ALA A 134 -14.25 -22.16 -8.24
CA ALA A 134 -13.42 -21.20 -7.50
C ALA A 134 -11.93 -21.29 -7.88
N PHE A 135 -11.40 -22.51 -8.05
CA PHE A 135 -10.02 -22.71 -8.52
C PHE A 135 -9.84 -22.17 -9.95
N ALA A 136 -10.74 -22.53 -10.86
CA ALA A 136 -10.67 -22.07 -12.25
C ALA A 136 -10.70 -20.53 -12.34
N TYR A 137 -11.62 -19.90 -11.63
CA TYR A 137 -11.72 -18.42 -11.55
C TYR A 137 -10.47 -17.78 -10.91
N ALA A 138 -9.95 -18.37 -9.83
CA ALA A 138 -8.74 -17.86 -9.18
C ALA A 138 -7.52 -17.94 -10.10
N VAL A 139 -7.38 -19.04 -10.83
CA VAL A 139 -6.29 -19.21 -11.81
C VAL A 139 -6.43 -18.21 -12.97
N GLY A 140 -7.62 -18.07 -13.54
CA GLY A 140 -7.89 -17.13 -14.63
C GLY A 140 -7.57 -15.68 -14.22
N TYR A 141 -8.17 -15.23 -13.11
CA TYR A 141 -7.93 -13.90 -12.54
C TYR A 141 -6.44 -13.63 -12.30
N THR A 142 -5.76 -14.53 -11.61
CA THR A 142 -4.37 -14.32 -11.21
C THR A 142 -3.41 -14.35 -12.40
N ARG A 143 -3.66 -15.19 -13.41
CA ARG A 143 -2.89 -15.18 -14.66
C ARG A 143 -3.00 -13.85 -15.39
N ILE A 144 -4.20 -13.28 -15.47
CA ILE A 144 -4.41 -11.94 -16.07
C ILE A 144 -3.66 -10.88 -15.27
N MET A 145 -3.71 -10.94 -13.93
CA MET A 145 -2.95 -10.03 -13.07
C MET A 145 -1.43 -10.13 -13.31
N PHE A 146 -0.89 -11.34 -13.52
CA PHE A 146 0.52 -11.51 -13.87
C PHE A 146 0.87 -10.92 -15.24
N VAL A 147 0.02 -11.11 -16.25
CA VAL A 147 0.23 -10.52 -17.58
C VAL A 147 0.28 -8.98 -17.50
N GLY A 148 -0.57 -8.40 -16.67
CA GLY A 148 -0.67 -6.94 -16.51
C GLY A 148 0.22 -6.34 -15.43
N ILE A 149 1.04 -7.13 -14.72
CA ILE A 149 1.80 -6.67 -13.56
C ILE A 149 2.74 -5.50 -13.87
N ALA A 150 3.28 -5.44 -15.08
CA ALA A 150 4.15 -4.36 -15.53
C ALA A 150 3.43 -3.00 -15.45
N PHE A 151 2.15 -2.92 -15.85
CA PHE A 151 1.36 -1.69 -15.75
C PHE A 151 1.13 -1.26 -14.31
N MET A 152 0.90 -2.22 -13.40
CA MET A 152 0.76 -1.95 -11.98
C MET A 152 2.08 -1.40 -11.41
N PHE A 153 3.20 -2.03 -11.74
CA PHE A 153 4.52 -1.61 -11.26
C PHE A 153 4.92 -0.25 -11.84
N TRP A 154 4.61 0.04 -13.09
CA TRP A 154 4.84 1.36 -13.68
C TRP A 154 4.04 2.45 -12.98
N PHE A 155 2.79 2.16 -12.61
CA PHE A 155 2.00 3.10 -11.82
C PHE A 155 2.60 3.32 -10.43
N PHE A 156 3.00 2.25 -9.72
CA PHE A 156 3.63 2.36 -8.41
C PHE A 156 4.96 3.12 -8.44
N ILE A 157 5.77 2.87 -9.46
CA ILE A 157 7.04 3.59 -9.67
C ILE A 157 6.78 5.06 -9.94
N PHE A 158 5.88 5.38 -10.86
CA PHE A 158 5.52 6.77 -11.15
C PHE A 158 5.07 7.50 -9.87
N ASP A 159 4.20 6.88 -9.08
CA ASP A 159 3.75 7.42 -7.78
C ASP A 159 4.94 7.66 -6.84
N ALA A 160 5.83 6.68 -6.69
CA ALA A 160 6.98 6.75 -5.80
C ALA A 160 8.00 7.83 -6.21
N LEU A 161 8.35 7.89 -7.50
CA LEU A 161 9.28 8.90 -8.03
C LEU A 161 8.71 10.31 -7.89
N SER A 162 7.43 10.49 -8.21
CA SER A 162 6.73 11.77 -8.06
C SER A 162 6.68 12.22 -6.61
N ARG A 163 6.40 11.30 -5.67
CA ARG A 163 6.41 11.58 -4.23
C ARG A 163 7.81 11.98 -3.76
N GLY A 164 8.85 11.22 -4.12
CA GLY A 164 10.23 11.55 -3.80
C GLY A 164 10.60 12.95 -4.29
N TRP A 165 10.11 13.33 -5.47
CA TRP A 165 10.25 14.69 -6.00
C TRP A 165 9.42 15.73 -5.24
N GLY A 166 8.39 15.32 -4.48
CA GLY A 166 7.50 16.21 -3.73
C GLY A 166 6.25 16.61 -4.52
N ASP A 167 5.94 15.95 -5.63
CA ASP A 167 4.64 16.06 -6.31
C ASP A 167 3.76 14.86 -5.91
N THR A 168 2.84 15.07 -4.99
CA THR A 168 1.86 14.08 -4.53
C THR A 168 0.49 14.28 -5.16
N ARG A 169 0.24 15.42 -5.80
CA ARG A 169 -1.05 15.74 -6.41
C ARG A 169 -1.23 15.05 -7.76
N THR A 170 -0.19 15.01 -8.57
CA THR A 170 -0.26 14.33 -9.88
C THR A 170 -0.57 12.82 -9.72
N PRO A 171 0.11 12.06 -8.85
CA PRO A 171 -0.27 10.67 -8.55
C PRO A 171 -1.71 10.53 -8.02
N LEU A 172 -2.18 11.43 -7.16
CA LEU A 172 -3.57 11.42 -6.68
C LEU A 172 -4.57 11.55 -7.83
N TYR A 173 -4.35 12.48 -8.76
CA TYR A 173 -5.24 12.63 -9.92
C TYR A 173 -5.25 11.39 -10.82
N LEU A 174 -4.08 10.80 -11.07
CA LEU A 174 -3.99 9.56 -11.85
C LEU A 174 -4.64 8.39 -11.13
N MET A 175 -4.49 8.30 -9.81
CA MET A 175 -5.21 7.34 -8.99
C MET A 175 -6.72 7.54 -9.11
N GLY A 176 -7.21 8.78 -9.03
CA GLY A 176 -8.62 9.12 -9.21
C GLY A 176 -9.15 8.71 -10.58
N ILE A 177 -8.39 8.95 -11.65
CA ILE A 177 -8.71 8.51 -13.01
C ILE A 177 -8.79 6.98 -13.07
N SER A 178 -7.79 6.28 -12.50
CA SER A 178 -7.76 4.82 -12.49
C SER A 178 -8.97 4.25 -11.76
N VAL A 179 -9.31 4.78 -10.58
CA VAL A 179 -10.48 4.34 -9.80
C VAL A 179 -11.78 4.61 -10.56
N ALA A 180 -11.94 5.80 -11.13
CA ALA A 180 -13.14 6.15 -11.89
C ALA A 180 -13.33 5.24 -13.12
N LEU A 181 -12.25 4.97 -13.86
CA LEU A 181 -12.27 4.05 -15.00
C LEU A 181 -12.65 2.64 -14.58
N ASN A 182 -12.04 2.13 -13.50
CA ASN A 182 -12.33 0.79 -13.00
C ASN A 182 -13.79 0.66 -12.57
N VAL A 183 -14.29 1.54 -11.70
CA VAL A 183 -15.68 1.52 -11.22
C VAL A 183 -16.70 1.59 -12.36
N VAL A 184 -16.38 2.33 -13.42
CA VAL A 184 -17.25 2.43 -14.61
C VAL A 184 -17.17 1.19 -15.48
N ILE A 185 -15.99 0.59 -15.64
CA ILE A 185 -15.75 -0.52 -16.59
C ILE A 185 -16.07 -1.88 -15.95
N ASP A 186 -15.90 -2.05 -14.65
CA ASP A 186 -16.14 -3.30 -13.92
C ASP A 186 -17.47 -3.95 -14.25
N PRO A 187 -18.64 -3.28 -14.09
CA PRO A 187 -19.95 -3.90 -14.33
C PRO A 187 -20.08 -4.44 -15.76
N PHE A 188 -19.45 -3.79 -16.73
CA PHE A 188 -19.52 -4.22 -18.13
C PHE A 188 -18.59 -5.41 -18.40
N LEU A 189 -17.36 -5.39 -17.89
CA LEU A 189 -16.44 -6.50 -18.12
C LEU A 189 -16.76 -7.72 -17.27
N ILE A 190 -17.31 -7.52 -16.06
CA ILE A 190 -17.67 -8.62 -15.17
C ILE A 190 -18.98 -9.28 -15.60
N LEU A 191 -20.05 -8.49 -15.78
CA LEU A 191 -21.42 -8.97 -16.02
C LEU A 191 -21.84 -8.92 -17.49
N GLY A 192 -21.11 -8.19 -18.33
CA GLY A 192 -21.50 -7.97 -19.73
C GLY A 192 -22.75 -7.13 -19.89
N PHE A 193 -23.53 -7.47 -20.94
CA PHE A 193 -24.79 -6.80 -21.27
C PHE A 193 -26.01 -7.72 -21.07
N GLN A 194 -25.85 -8.84 -20.35
CA GLN A 194 -26.94 -9.75 -20.03
C GLN A 194 -27.22 -9.69 -18.53
N GLU A 195 -28.45 -9.28 -18.17
CA GLU A 195 -28.89 -9.20 -16.78
C GLU A 195 -27.99 -8.33 -15.87
N ASN A 196 -27.45 -7.26 -16.44
CA ASN A 196 -26.57 -6.35 -15.72
C ASN A 196 -27.41 -5.31 -14.95
N PRO A 197 -27.42 -5.36 -13.60
CA PRO A 197 -28.28 -4.52 -12.78
C PRO A 197 -28.01 -3.01 -12.94
N LEU A 198 -26.83 -2.63 -13.47
CA LEU A 198 -26.53 -1.22 -13.75
C LEU A 198 -27.54 -0.59 -14.70
N PHE A 199 -27.96 -1.32 -15.76
CA PHE A 199 -28.94 -0.80 -16.73
C PHE A 199 -30.32 -0.63 -16.09
N ALA A 200 -30.72 -1.55 -15.21
CA ALA A 200 -31.97 -1.43 -14.47
C ALA A 200 -31.96 -0.20 -13.53
N TRP A 201 -30.85 0.03 -12.81
CA TRP A 201 -30.69 1.20 -11.93
C TRP A 201 -30.71 2.53 -12.68
N LEU A 202 -30.19 2.53 -13.92
CA LEU A 202 -30.19 3.71 -14.80
C LEU A 202 -31.45 3.87 -15.62
N GLY A 203 -32.43 2.93 -15.51
CA GLY A 203 -33.65 2.93 -16.34
C GLY A 203 -33.39 2.66 -17.84
N ALA A 204 -32.28 1.99 -18.17
CA ALA A 204 -31.76 1.81 -19.52
C ALA A 204 -31.83 0.34 -20.02
N THR A 205 -32.82 -0.45 -19.57
CA THR A 205 -32.96 -1.87 -19.91
C THR A 205 -33.16 -2.12 -21.41
N GLY A 206 -33.76 -1.17 -22.15
CA GLY A 206 -33.85 -1.23 -23.62
C GLY A 206 -32.50 -1.11 -24.31
N LEU A 207 -31.55 -0.33 -23.73
CA LEU A 207 -30.18 -0.23 -24.21
C LEU A 207 -29.40 -1.53 -23.93
N GLU A 208 -29.60 -2.12 -22.76
CA GLU A 208 -29.03 -3.42 -22.39
C GLU A 208 -29.38 -4.50 -23.41
N SER A 209 -30.66 -4.69 -23.67
CA SER A 209 -31.18 -5.66 -24.64
C SER A 209 -30.63 -5.42 -26.05
N SER A 210 -30.51 -4.16 -26.46
CA SER A 210 -29.97 -3.79 -27.77
C SER A 210 -28.48 -4.09 -27.88
N LEU A 211 -27.70 -3.78 -26.84
CA LEU A 211 -26.27 -4.06 -26.78
C LEU A 211 -25.99 -5.58 -26.74
N TYR A 212 -26.76 -6.32 -25.95
CA TYR A 212 -26.63 -7.78 -25.90
C TYR A 212 -27.00 -8.42 -27.23
N ALA A 213 -28.09 -7.99 -27.87
CA ALA A 213 -28.49 -8.48 -29.18
C ALA A 213 -27.46 -8.17 -30.28
N ALA A 214 -26.74 -7.04 -30.17
CA ALA A 214 -25.73 -6.61 -31.14
C ALA A 214 -24.37 -7.32 -30.94
N THR A 215 -24.00 -7.64 -29.69
CA THR A 215 -22.65 -8.11 -29.34
C THR A 215 -22.59 -9.55 -28.87
N GLY A 216 -23.68 -10.08 -28.29
CA GLY A 216 -23.69 -11.36 -27.59
C GLY A 216 -22.81 -11.41 -26.33
N PHE A 217 -22.35 -10.24 -25.83
CA PHE A 217 -21.36 -10.18 -24.77
C PHE A 217 -22.00 -10.37 -23.38
N GLY A 218 -21.74 -11.54 -22.78
CA GLY A 218 -22.22 -11.92 -21.43
C GLY A 218 -21.22 -11.66 -20.30
N GLY A 219 -20.14 -10.88 -20.55
CA GLY A 219 -19.09 -10.60 -19.58
C GLY A 219 -17.97 -11.66 -19.53
N PHE A 220 -16.89 -11.30 -18.86
CA PHE A 220 -15.76 -12.20 -18.61
C PHE A 220 -15.76 -12.77 -17.17
N GLY A 221 -16.84 -12.52 -16.40
CA GLY A 221 -16.92 -12.97 -15.03
C GLY A 221 -15.79 -12.40 -14.15
N VAL A 222 -15.20 -13.25 -13.32
CA VAL A 222 -14.10 -12.86 -12.40
C VAL A 222 -12.87 -12.36 -13.16
N GLU A 223 -12.61 -12.90 -14.34
CA GLU A 223 -11.51 -12.43 -15.21
C GLU A 223 -11.73 -10.99 -15.68
N GLY A 224 -12.99 -10.58 -15.86
CA GLY A 224 -13.37 -9.21 -16.20
C GLY A 224 -12.88 -8.18 -15.18
N ALA A 225 -12.94 -8.49 -13.88
CA ALA A 225 -12.41 -7.66 -12.83
C ALA A 225 -10.88 -7.46 -12.96
N ALA A 226 -10.13 -8.55 -13.24
CA ALA A 226 -8.69 -8.45 -13.47
C ALA A 226 -8.35 -7.58 -14.68
N ILE A 227 -9.10 -7.73 -15.79
CA ILE A 227 -8.91 -6.94 -17.01
C ILE A 227 -9.18 -5.46 -16.73
N ALA A 228 -10.29 -5.13 -16.05
CA ALA A 228 -10.63 -3.75 -15.69
C ALA A 228 -9.56 -3.11 -14.80
N THR A 229 -9.06 -3.86 -13.80
CA THR A 229 -7.96 -3.46 -12.93
C THR A 229 -6.71 -3.10 -13.73
N ILE A 230 -6.26 -4.00 -14.59
CA ILE A 230 -5.04 -3.81 -15.38
C ILE A 230 -5.21 -2.68 -16.39
N PHE A 231 -6.37 -2.59 -17.04
CA PHE A 231 -6.65 -1.53 -17.99
C PHE A 231 -6.62 -0.16 -17.31
N SER A 232 -7.35 0.01 -16.22
CA SER A 232 -7.44 1.28 -15.50
C SER A 232 -6.10 1.71 -14.92
N ARG A 233 -5.31 0.79 -14.35
CA ARG A 233 -3.95 1.04 -13.89
C ARG A 233 -3.00 1.31 -15.05
N GLY A 234 -3.16 0.58 -16.17
CA GLY A 234 -2.38 0.77 -17.39
C GLY A 234 -2.55 2.16 -17.98
N VAL A 235 -3.78 2.65 -18.08
CA VAL A 235 -4.05 4.03 -18.53
C VAL A 235 -3.35 5.04 -17.63
N ALA A 236 -3.48 4.92 -16.30
CA ALA A 236 -2.82 5.80 -15.36
C ALA A 236 -1.29 5.72 -15.46
N ALA A 237 -0.74 4.51 -15.63
CA ALA A 237 0.70 4.27 -15.81
C ALA A 237 1.24 4.93 -17.09
N VAL A 238 0.56 4.75 -18.22
CA VAL A 238 0.96 5.34 -19.52
C VAL A 238 0.93 6.88 -19.43
N ILE A 239 -0.13 7.45 -18.85
CA ILE A 239 -0.18 8.90 -18.64
C ILE A 239 0.97 9.34 -17.70
N GLY A 240 1.18 8.63 -16.59
CA GLY A 240 2.23 8.94 -15.63
C GLY A 240 3.62 8.89 -16.25
N LEU A 241 3.95 7.85 -17.00
CA LEU A 241 5.23 7.74 -17.71
C LEU A 241 5.40 8.84 -18.76
N THR A 242 4.32 9.18 -19.48
CA THR A 242 4.36 10.29 -20.44
C THR A 242 4.69 11.62 -19.73
N LEU A 243 4.09 11.88 -18.55
CA LEU A 243 4.38 13.05 -17.74
C LEU A 243 5.82 13.03 -17.22
N LEU A 244 6.35 11.87 -16.85
CA LEU A 244 7.73 11.68 -16.39
C LEU A 244 8.73 12.01 -17.50
N PHE A 245 8.62 11.37 -18.67
CA PHE A 245 9.55 11.57 -19.79
C PHE A 245 9.42 12.95 -20.47
N THR A 246 8.30 13.65 -20.31
CA THR A 246 8.12 15.03 -20.78
C THR A 246 8.56 16.07 -19.76
N GLY A 247 9.08 15.67 -18.59
CA GLY A 247 9.56 16.56 -17.54
C GLY A 247 8.47 17.39 -16.86
N ARG A 248 7.18 17.02 -17.00
CA ARG A 248 6.06 17.75 -16.42
C ARG A 248 5.91 17.58 -14.92
N VAL A 249 6.56 16.58 -14.36
CA VAL A 249 6.63 16.28 -12.91
C VAL A 249 7.96 16.70 -12.29
N GLY A 250 8.82 17.40 -13.04
CA GLY A 250 10.12 17.89 -12.57
C GLY A 250 11.28 16.92 -12.76
N LEU A 251 11.03 15.63 -12.97
CA LEU A 251 12.01 14.62 -13.37
C LEU A 251 11.99 14.50 -14.90
N GLU A 252 13.16 14.39 -15.52
CA GLU A 252 13.33 14.25 -16.96
C GLU A 252 14.34 13.12 -17.28
N PRO A 253 14.01 11.83 -17.04
CA PRO A 253 14.88 10.74 -17.43
C PRO A 253 14.99 10.69 -18.95
N THR A 254 16.19 10.46 -19.46
CA THR A 254 16.48 10.29 -20.88
C THR A 254 16.51 8.78 -21.22
N LEU A 255 16.44 8.44 -22.51
CA LEU A 255 16.59 7.05 -22.95
C LEU A 255 17.96 6.45 -22.57
N GLY A 256 19.00 7.30 -22.41
CA GLY A 256 20.30 6.88 -21.90
C GLY A 256 20.25 6.40 -20.45
N ASP A 257 19.40 7.00 -19.63
CA ASP A 257 19.22 6.65 -18.21
C ASP A 257 18.52 5.30 -18.01
N LEU A 258 17.92 4.73 -19.06
CA LEU A 258 17.30 3.41 -19.02
C LEU A 258 18.32 2.26 -19.15
N ARG A 259 19.58 2.54 -19.49
CA ARG A 259 20.64 1.52 -19.50
C ARG A 259 21.03 1.21 -18.06
N LEU A 260 20.82 -0.04 -17.62
CA LEU A 260 21.09 -0.44 -16.24
C LEU A 260 22.59 -0.35 -15.91
N GLU A 261 22.84 0.26 -14.77
CA GLU A 261 24.13 0.31 -14.11
C GLU A 261 24.09 -0.54 -12.84
N LEU A 262 25.05 -1.47 -12.70
CA LEU A 262 25.06 -2.42 -11.58
C LEU A 262 25.09 -1.73 -10.22
N ASP A 263 25.81 -0.62 -10.10
CA ASP A 263 25.87 0.14 -8.85
C ASP A 263 24.52 0.76 -8.49
N SER A 264 23.79 1.27 -9.47
CA SER A 264 22.43 1.77 -9.28
C SER A 264 21.47 0.66 -8.88
N VAL A 265 21.56 -0.51 -9.54
CA VAL A 265 20.75 -1.69 -9.19
C VAL A 265 21.03 -2.14 -7.77
N ARG A 266 22.31 -2.21 -7.39
CA ARG A 266 22.71 -2.59 -6.03
C ARG A 266 22.11 -1.65 -4.99
N ARG A 267 22.20 -0.33 -5.20
CA ARG A 267 21.60 0.69 -4.30
C ARG A 267 20.07 0.52 -4.20
N ILE A 268 19.39 0.29 -5.34
CA ILE A 268 17.95 0.05 -5.36
C ILE A 268 17.59 -1.21 -4.57
N VAL A 269 18.34 -2.29 -4.71
CA VAL A 269 18.10 -3.54 -3.98
C VAL A 269 18.45 -3.39 -2.50
N ASP A 270 19.53 -2.72 -2.15
CA ASP A 270 19.93 -2.50 -0.76
C ASP A 270 18.89 -1.69 0.04
N ILE A 271 18.21 -0.73 -0.60
CA ILE A 271 17.16 0.09 0.02
C ILE A 271 15.79 -0.56 -0.11
N GLY A 272 15.44 -1.08 -1.28
CA GLY A 272 14.11 -1.60 -1.58
C GLY A 272 13.89 -3.05 -1.11
N GLY A 273 14.93 -3.87 -1.14
CA GLY A 273 14.88 -5.28 -0.75
C GLY A 273 14.39 -5.50 0.70
N PRO A 274 14.95 -4.80 1.69
CA PRO A 274 14.45 -4.89 3.06
C PRO A 274 12.97 -4.54 3.17
N THR A 275 12.48 -3.52 2.47
CA THR A 275 11.06 -3.14 2.50
C THR A 275 10.17 -4.19 1.84
N ALA A 276 10.61 -4.80 0.73
CA ALA A 276 9.89 -5.91 0.09
C ALA A 276 9.82 -7.13 1.03
N THR A 277 10.91 -7.44 1.70
CA THR A 277 11.00 -8.52 2.71
C THR A 277 10.07 -8.24 3.89
N GLU A 278 10.06 -7.02 4.42
CA GLU A 278 9.15 -6.57 5.47
C GLU A 278 7.68 -6.85 5.11
N GLN A 279 7.28 -6.45 3.89
CA GLN A 279 5.90 -6.65 3.44
C GLN A 279 5.55 -8.14 3.31
N GLY A 280 6.47 -8.97 2.82
CA GLY A 280 6.30 -10.42 2.75
C GLY A 280 6.10 -11.04 4.14
N PHE A 281 6.97 -10.70 5.11
CA PHE A 281 6.85 -11.16 6.51
C PHE A 281 5.56 -10.66 7.17
N ARG A 282 5.12 -9.46 6.84
CA ARG A 282 3.85 -8.91 7.33
C ARG A 282 2.66 -9.72 6.81
N GLY A 283 2.61 -9.99 5.50
CA GLY A 283 1.53 -10.79 4.90
C GLY A 283 1.47 -12.20 5.48
N PHE A 284 2.61 -12.88 5.55
CA PHE A 284 2.70 -14.21 6.15
C PHE A 284 2.31 -14.20 7.62
N GLY A 285 2.76 -13.20 8.38
CA GLY A 285 2.43 -13.06 9.79
C GLY A 285 0.94 -12.82 10.05
N ILE A 286 0.24 -12.08 9.18
CA ILE A 286 -1.23 -11.91 9.27
C ILE A 286 -1.94 -13.26 9.07
N THR A 287 -1.48 -14.09 8.13
CA THR A 287 -2.01 -15.43 7.92
C THR A 287 -1.80 -16.33 9.15
N VAL A 288 -0.60 -16.33 9.72
CA VAL A 288 -0.29 -17.07 10.96
C VAL A 288 -1.16 -16.57 12.12
N LEU A 289 -1.29 -15.25 12.28
CA LEU A 289 -2.13 -14.68 13.33
C LEU A 289 -3.60 -15.10 13.17
N THR A 290 -4.13 -15.10 11.94
CA THR A 290 -5.50 -15.56 11.68
C THR A 290 -5.68 -17.03 12.07
N ALA A 291 -4.71 -17.89 11.78
CA ALA A 291 -4.72 -19.29 12.22
C ALA A 291 -4.68 -19.42 13.75
N VAL A 292 -3.90 -18.56 14.44
CA VAL A 292 -3.88 -18.50 15.90
C VAL A 292 -5.23 -18.06 16.47
N ILE A 293 -5.88 -17.07 15.85
CA ILE A 293 -7.21 -16.60 16.27
C ILE A 293 -8.28 -17.67 16.10
N ALA A 294 -8.17 -18.50 15.04
CA ALA A 294 -9.10 -19.61 14.81
C ALA A 294 -9.12 -20.64 15.96
N LEU A 295 -8.05 -20.74 16.76
CA LEU A 295 -8.01 -21.56 17.96
C LEU A 295 -8.95 -21.03 19.07
N ALA A 296 -9.37 -19.77 19.01
CA ALA A 296 -10.31 -19.16 19.94
C ALA A 296 -11.78 -19.25 19.50
N GLY A 297 -12.05 -19.86 18.33
CA GLY A 297 -13.40 -20.11 17.80
C GLY A 297 -13.76 -19.26 16.58
N THR A 298 -14.88 -19.63 15.95
CA THR A 298 -15.39 -19.01 14.72
C THR A 298 -15.83 -17.57 14.96
N GLU A 299 -16.45 -17.28 16.10
CA GLU A 299 -16.88 -15.95 16.52
C GLU A 299 -15.69 -15.00 16.70
N ALA A 300 -14.54 -15.52 17.20
CA ALA A 300 -13.31 -14.76 17.33
C ALA A 300 -12.75 -14.36 15.94
N VAL A 301 -12.81 -15.26 14.97
CA VAL A 301 -12.38 -14.96 13.58
C VAL A 301 -13.31 -13.93 12.95
N ALA A 302 -14.63 -14.05 13.14
CA ALA A 302 -15.60 -13.08 12.65
C ALA A 302 -15.36 -11.67 13.25
N ALA A 303 -15.20 -11.60 14.58
CA ALA A 303 -14.88 -10.36 15.28
C ALA A 303 -13.54 -9.75 14.82
N TYR A 304 -12.52 -10.57 14.57
CA TYR A 304 -11.25 -10.10 14.01
C TYR A 304 -11.42 -9.54 12.59
N GLY A 305 -12.28 -10.15 11.78
CA GLY A 305 -12.64 -9.62 10.45
C GLY A 305 -13.23 -8.20 10.53
N ILE A 306 -14.14 -7.95 11.46
CA ILE A 306 -14.68 -6.59 11.73
C ILE A 306 -13.57 -5.66 12.23
N SER A 307 -12.78 -6.13 13.19
CA SER A 307 -11.68 -5.37 13.78
C SER A 307 -10.64 -4.93 12.75
N THR A 308 -10.33 -5.77 11.75
CA THR A 308 -9.39 -5.41 10.68
C THR A 308 -9.95 -4.35 9.73
N ARG A 309 -11.26 -4.36 9.46
CA ARG A 309 -11.93 -3.31 8.67
C ARG A 309 -11.88 -1.97 9.40
N LEU A 310 -12.19 -1.96 10.69
CA LEU A 310 -12.09 -0.76 11.54
C LEU A 310 -10.64 -0.26 11.63
N SER A 311 -9.68 -1.18 11.81
CA SER A 311 -8.25 -0.87 11.83
C SER A 311 -7.77 -0.17 10.58
N SER A 312 -8.28 -0.57 9.41
CA SER A 312 -7.88 0.00 8.12
C SER A 312 -8.22 1.49 8.03
N LEU A 313 -9.29 1.95 8.69
CA LEU A 313 -9.69 3.36 8.71
C LEU A 313 -8.65 4.26 9.39
N LEU A 314 -7.90 3.74 10.36
CA LEU A 314 -6.80 4.45 11.03
C LEU A 314 -5.46 4.15 10.38
N PHE A 315 -5.22 2.90 9.98
CA PHE A 315 -3.95 2.48 9.41
C PHE A 315 -3.63 3.19 8.09
N MET A 316 -4.61 3.34 7.18
CA MET A 316 -4.38 3.96 5.87
C MET A 316 -3.99 5.45 5.96
N PRO A 317 -4.65 6.30 6.76
CA PRO A 317 -4.20 7.67 7.01
C PRO A 317 -2.81 7.73 7.67
N ALA A 318 -2.51 6.85 8.65
CA ALA A 318 -1.18 6.78 9.26
C ALA A 318 -0.09 6.48 8.22
N LEU A 319 -0.34 5.49 7.36
CA LEU A 319 0.57 5.12 6.28
C LEU A 319 0.76 6.28 5.29
N GLY A 320 -0.31 7.01 4.95
CA GLY A 320 -0.24 8.18 4.08
C GLY A 320 0.64 9.29 4.66
N LEU A 321 0.48 9.60 5.95
CA LEU A 321 1.31 10.59 6.64
C LEU A 321 2.76 10.10 6.79
N ALA A 322 2.98 8.81 7.06
CA ALA A 322 4.31 8.21 7.14
C ALA A 322 5.07 8.33 5.81
N ARG A 323 4.40 8.06 4.68
CA ARG A 323 4.98 8.23 3.34
C ARG A 323 5.30 9.69 3.01
N GLY A 324 4.45 10.63 3.47
CA GLY A 324 4.76 12.07 3.38
C GLY A 324 5.99 12.43 4.20
N THR A 325 6.10 11.91 5.42
CA THR A 325 7.24 12.12 6.32
C THR A 325 8.53 11.52 5.72
N GLU A 326 8.46 10.35 5.09
CA GLU A 326 9.57 9.70 4.37
C GLU A 326 10.18 10.66 3.33
N THR A 327 9.35 11.29 2.50
CA THR A 327 9.80 12.27 1.50
C THR A 327 10.43 13.50 2.15
N VAL A 328 9.78 14.05 3.20
CA VAL A 328 10.29 15.25 3.89
C VAL A 328 11.63 14.96 4.55
N VAL A 329 11.79 13.81 5.19
CA VAL A 329 13.05 13.38 5.80
C VAL A 329 14.12 13.22 4.74
N GLY A 330 13.84 12.51 3.64
CA GLY A 330 14.81 12.30 2.57
C GLY A 330 15.31 13.60 1.96
N GLN A 331 14.41 14.55 1.64
CA GLN A 331 14.81 15.84 1.08
C GLN A 331 15.62 16.68 2.08
N ASN A 332 15.26 16.70 3.37
CA ASN A 332 16.01 17.46 4.36
C ASN A 332 17.38 16.85 4.67
N LEU A 333 17.50 15.51 4.70
CA LEU A 333 18.80 14.88 4.83
C LEU A 333 19.68 15.13 3.62
N GLY A 334 19.14 15.01 2.39
CA GLY A 334 19.87 15.37 1.19
C GLY A 334 20.34 16.84 1.15
N ALA A 335 19.62 17.74 1.82
CA ALA A 335 20.01 19.15 2.00
C ALA A 335 20.90 19.37 3.24
N ASN A 336 21.44 18.32 3.88
CA ASN A 336 22.23 18.39 5.12
C ASN A 336 21.51 19.06 6.32
N GLN A 337 20.16 19.02 6.33
CA GLN A 337 19.32 19.65 7.35
C GLN A 337 18.79 18.63 8.35
N VAL A 338 19.70 17.96 9.08
CA VAL A 338 19.37 16.86 10.01
C VAL A 338 18.36 17.28 11.07
N ASP A 339 18.52 18.47 11.68
CA ASP A 339 17.59 18.95 12.72
C ASP A 339 16.19 19.19 12.17
N ARG A 340 16.09 19.60 10.91
CA ARG A 340 14.82 19.79 10.24
C ARG A 340 14.16 18.46 9.92
N ALA A 341 14.93 17.45 9.51
CA ALA A 341 14.44 16.06 9.36
C ALA A 341 13.89 15.50 10.68
N ARG A 342 14.62 15.70 11.80
CA ARG A 342 14.13 15.31 13.15
C ARG A 342 12.85 16.03 13.55
N ARG A 343 12.75 17.33 13.27
CA ARG A 343 11.53 18.12 13.53
C ARG A 343 10.35 17.61 12.72
N ALA A 344 10.56 17.21 11.45
CA ALA A 344 9.51 16.64 10.61
C ALA A 344 8.91 15.37 11.22
N VAL A 345 9.74 14.44 11.66
CA VAL A 345 9.28 13.20 12.32
C VAL A 345 8.54 13.51 13.61
N LYS A 346 9.08 14.39 14.46
CA LYS A 346 8.43 14.81 15.72
C LYS A 346 7.06 15.44 15.45
N LEU A 347 6.97 16.34 14.49
CA LEU A 347 5.74 17.05 14.15
C LEU A 347 4.69 16.11 13.58
N SER A 348 5.07 15.22 12.64
CA SER A 348 4.18 14.18 12.11
C SER A 348 3.67 13.26 13.20
N SER A 349 4.54 12.85 14.16
CA SER A 349 4.16 12.01 15.28
C SER A 349 3.13 12.69 16.19
N ILE A 350 3.30 13.98 16.49
CA ILE A 350 2.33 14.75 17.27
C ILE A 350 1.00 14.84 16.53
N VAL A 351 1.02 15.14 15.24
CA VAL A 351 -0.20 15.25 14.42
C VAL A 351 -0.99 13.94 14.44
N VAL A 352 -0.33 12.82 14.09
CA VAL A 352 -1.01 11.53 14.03
C VAL A 352 -1.51 11.08 15.40
N ALA A 353 -0.71 11.28 16.44
CA ALA A 353 -1.11 10.94 17.80
C ALA A 353 -2.33 11.75 18.26
N SER A 354 -2.35 13.07 18.00
CA SER A 354 -3.47 13.94 18.35
C SER A 354 -4.75 13.56 17.58
N VAL A 355 -4.66 13.33 16.28
CA VAL A 355 -5.81 12.93 15.45
C VAL A 355 -6.35 11.58 15.93
N PHE A 356 -5.49 10.59 16.16
CA PHE A 356 -5.92 9.26 16.58
C PHE A 356 -6.48 9.25 18.00
N ALA A 357 -5.91 10.05 18.92
CA ALA A 357 -6.47 10.20 20.25
C ALA A 357 -7.90 10.75 20.20
N VAL A 358 -8.16 11.76 19.35
CA VAL A 358 -9.52 12.31 19.18
C VAL A 358 -10.47 11.28 18.58
N VAL A 359 -10.05 10.57 17.50
CA VAL A 359 -10.89 9.58 16.83
C VAL A 359 -11.23 8.42 17.76
N VAL A 360 -10.23 7.89 18.49
CA VAL A 360 -10.41 6.80 19.45
C VAL A 360 -11.30 7.23 20.60
N ALA A 361 -11.08 8.42 21.18
CA ALA A 361 -11.91 8.95 22.25
C ALA A 361 -13.36 9.14 21.82
N ALA A 362 -13.59 9.56 20.57
CA ALA A 362 -14.93 9.68 19.99
C ALA A 362 -15.59 8.32 19.73
N ALA A 363 -14.82 7.31 19.28
CA ALA A 363 -15.35 5.97 18.99
C ALA A 363 -15.63 5.14 20.25
N TYR A 364 -14.87 5.38 21.33
CA TYR A 364 -14.91 4.60 22.58
C TYR A 364 -16.32 4.43 23.18
N PRO A 365 -17.14 5.50 23.38
CA PRO A 365 -18.48 5.36 23.95
C PRO A 365 -19.49 4.69 23.03
N PHE A 366 -19.17 4.53 21.74
CA PHE A 366 -20.04 3.93 20.72
C PHE A 366 -19.54 2.57 20.23
N ALA A 367 -18.67 1.90 21.00
CA ALA A 367 -17.99 0.67 20.56
C ALA A 367 -18.97 -0.43 20.10
N GLU A 368 -20.02 -0.70 20.88
CA GLU A 368 -21.04 -1.70 20.53
C GLU A 368 -21.85 -1.27 19.29
N THR A 369 -22.26 0.00 19.21
CA THR A 369 -22.98 0.52 18.06
C THR A 369 -22.14 0.41 16.78
N ILE A 370 -20.88 0.76 16.86
CA ILE A 370 -19.94 0.67 15.73
C ILE A 370 -19.76 -0.79 15.30
N ALA A 371 -19.57 -1.71 16.25
CA ALA A 371 -19.45 -3.15 15.97
C ALA A 371 -20.73 -3.69 15.33
N GLY A 372 -21.90 -3.32 15.84
CA GLY A 372 -23.21 -3.77 15.35
C GLY A 372 -23.54 -3.36 13.91
N VAL A 373 -22.94 -2.28 13.39
CA VAL A 373 -23.16 -1.85 11.99
C VAL A 373 -22.68 -2.91 10.99
N PHE A 374 -21.73 -3.77 11.36
CA PHE A 374 -21.12 -4.75 10.48
C PHE A 374 -21.78 -6.14 10.51
N ILE A 375 -22.82 -6.33 11.32
CA ILE A 375 -23.48 -7.62 11.53
C ILE A 375 -24.95 -7.49 11.19
N GLU A 376 -25.44 -8.40 10.34
CA GLU A 376 -26.87 -8.46 9.99
C GLU A 376 -27.69 -8.99 11.18
N VAL A 377 -28.83 -8.36 11.41
CA VAL A 377 -29.78 -8.76 12.47
C VAL A 377 -30.29 -10.17 12.17
N GLY A 378 -30.14 -11.09 13.15
CA GLY A 378 -30.58 -12.48 13.03
C GLY A 378 -29.47 -13.46 12.63
N THR A 379 -28.22 -13.01 12.50
CA THR A 379 -27.04 -13.89 12.35
C THR A 379 -26.86 -14.72 13.64
N GLU A 380 -26.59 -16.02 13.49
CA GLU A 380 -26.28 -16.89 14.64
C GLU A 380 -25.05 -16.33 15.41
N ASN A 381 -25.15 -16.30 16.74
CA ASN A 381 -24.11 -15.75 17.64
C ASN A 381 -23.73 -14.27 17.38
N ALA A 382 -24.63 -13.48 16.75
CA ALA A 382 -24.39 -12.05 16.45
C ALA A 382 -23.97 -11.26 17.71
N ASP A 383 -24.65 -11.47 18.83
CA ASP A 383 -24.38 -10.75 20.09
C ASP A 383 -22.94 -11.00 20.58
N GLN A 384 -22.46 -12.24 20.50
CA GLN A 384 -21.08 -12.59 20.89
C GLN A 384 -20.03 -11.97 19.97
N VAL A 385 -20.29 -11.93 18.65
CA VAL A 385 -19.38 -11.30 17.69
C VAL A 385 -19.34 -9.80 17.90
N ILE A 386 -20.51 -9.16 18.22
CA ILE A 386 -20.60 -7.73 18.55
C ILE A 386 -19.81 -7.44 19.83
N GLU A 387 -20.00 -8.26 20.88
CA GLU A 387 -19.27 -8.12 22.15
C GLU A 387 -17.76 -8.17 21.92
N TYR A 388 -17.28 -9.16 21.17
CA TYR A 388 -15.84 -9.31 20.86
C TYR A 388 -15.31 -8.14 20.02
N ALA A 389 -16.05 -7.68 19.01
CA ALA A 389 -15.64 -6.55 18.18
C ALA A 389 -15.69 -5.21 18.97
N ALA A 390 -16.65 -5.04 19.87
CA ALA A 390 -16.70 -3.89 20.76
C ALA A 390 -15.53 -3.92 21.75
N ALA A 391 -15.22 -5.08 22.34
CA ALA A 391 -14.06 -5.26 23.21
C ALA A 391 -12.74 -4.92 22.50
N PHE A 392 -12.61 -5.21 21.20
CA PHE A 392 -11.46 -4.76 20.41
C PHE A 392 -11.33 -3.23 20.41
N ILE A 393 -12.43 -2.49 20.19
CA ILE A 393 -12.40 -1.02 20.18
C ILE A 393 -11.96 -0.48 21.54
N VAL A 394 -12.46 -1.10 22.64
CA VAL A 394 -12.16 -0.68 24.00
C VAL A 394 -10.72 -1.01 24.40
N ILE A 395 -10.23 -2.22 24.12
CA ILE A 395 -8.92 -2.71 24.57
C ILE A 395 -7.81 -2.24 23.63
N ALA A 396 -7.96 -2.49 22.34
CA ALA A 396 -6.93 -2.17 21.35
C ALA A 396 -7.00 -0.74 20.83
N GLY A 397 -8.19 -0.14 20.81
CA GLY A 397 -8.41 1.22 20.29
C GLY A 397 -7.41 2.27 20.80
N PRO A 398 -7.20 2.43 22.12
CA PRO A 398 -6.25 3.42 22.65
C PRO A 398 -4.82 3.24 22.13
N SER A 399 -4.42 2.03 21.80
CA SER A 399 -3.07 1.72 21.29
C SER A 399 -2.81 2.21 19.86
N TYR A 400 -3.87 2.58 19.12
CA TYR A 400 -3.72 3.11 17.75
C TYR A 400 -2.97 4.45 17.71
N VAL A 401 -3.00 5.21 18.80
CA VAL A 401 -2.13 6.40 18.95
C VAL A 401 -0.66 6.00 18.77
N PHE A 402 -0.26 4.89 19.39
CA PHE A 402 1.11 4.36 19.29
C PHE A 402 1.38 3.74 17.92
N LEU A 403 0.39 3.07 17.29
CA LEU A 403 0.50 2.63 15.89
C LEU A 403 0.82 3.80 14.97
N GLY A 404 0.11 4.92 15.11
CA GLY A 404 0.35 6.12 14.30
C GLY A 404 1.79 6.61 14.45
N VAL A 405 2.26 6.78 15.69
CA VAL A 405 3.65 7.19 15.97
C VAL A 405 4.65 6.19 15.41
N PHE A 406 4.42 4.89 15.59
CA PHE A 406 5.25 3.83 15.07
C PHE A 406 5.41 3.90 13.55
N GLN A 407 4.32 4.10 12.81
CA GLN A 407 4.36 4.25 11.35
C GLN A 407 5.15 5.49 10.90
N ILE A 408 5.02 6.60 11.63
CA ILE A 408 5.80 7.82 11.34
C ILE A 408 7.31 7.59 11.56
N LEU A 409 7.67 6.92 12.64
CA LEU A 409 9.08 6.59 12.94
C LEU A 409 9.67 5.68 11.85
N LEU A 410 8.92 4.65 11.41
CA LEU A 410 9.32 3.80 10.29
C LEU A 410 9.46 4.61 8.99
N GLY A 411 8.54 5.55 8.72
CA GLY A 411 8.64 6.47 7.60
C GLY A 411 9.91 7.34 7.65
N GLY A 412 10.26 7.82 8.84
CA GLY A 412 11.52 8.56 9.07
C GLY A 412 12.76 7.71 8.76
N LEU A 413 12.81 6.47 9.26
CA LEU A 413 13.89 5.53 8.97
C LEU A 413 13.98 5.16 7.49
N ARG A 414 12.85 4.94 6.81
CA ARG A 414 12.87 4.67 5.36
C ARG A 414 13.35 5.89 4.59
N GLY A 415 12.87 7.10 4.93
CA GLY A 415 13.28 8.35 4.27
C GLY A 415 14.78 8.65 4.41
N SER A 416 15.42 8.19 5.47
CA SER A 416 16.89 8.28 5.63
C SER A 416 17.66 7.21 4.84
N GLY A 417 16.98 6.17 4.34
CA GLY A 417 17.61 5.01 3.72
C GLY A 417 17.92 3.86 4.69
N SER A 418 17.65 4.02 6.00
CA SER A 418 17.81 2.98 7.03
C SER A 418 16.68 1.92 6.93
N THR A 419 16.50 1.35 5.75
CA THR A 419 15.40 0.43 5.46
C THR A 419 15.56 -0.94 6.11
N ARG A 420 16.81 -1.38 6.39
CA ARG A 420 17.07 -2.62 7.11
C ARG A 420 16.61 -2.53 8.56
N GLU A 421 16.90 -1.41 9.22
CA GLU A 421 16.45 -1.13 10.58
C GLU A 421 14.93 -1.01 10.62
N ALA A 422 14.34 -0.29 9.66
CA ALA A 422 12.89 -0.19 9.54
C ALA A 422 12.23 -1.56 9.37
N MET A 423 12.81 -2.45 8.55
CA MET A 423 12.33 -3.83 8.35
C MET A 423 12.34 -4.62 9.67
N VAL A 424 13.46 -4.63 10.40
CA VAL A 424 13.57 -5.37 11.66
C VAL A 424 12.57 -4.86 12.68
N LEU A 425 12.46 -3.53 12.81
CA LEU A 425 11.52 -2.87 13.71
C LEU A 425 10.06 -3.07 13.31
N ALA A 426 9.75 -3.24 12.02
CA ALA A 426 8.41 -3.55 11.57
C ALA A 426 8.05 -5.03 11.79
N ILE A 427 8.98 -5.95 11.51
CA ILE A 427 8.75 -7.39 11.67
C ILE A 427 8.51 -7.75 13.14
N GLN A 428 9.26 -7.14 14.07
CA GLN A 428 9.14 -7.47 15.50
C GLN A 428 7.74 -7.17 16.08
N GLU A 429 7.01 -6.20 15.53
CA GLU A 429 5.65 -5.84 15.96
C GLU A 429 4.71 -7.05 15.93
N LEU A 430 4.73 -7.82 14.84
CA LEU A 430 3.84 -8.96 14.64
C LEU A 430 4.45 -10.25 15.17
N TRP A 431 5.74 -10.51 14.88
CA TRP A 431 6.40 -11.79 15.15
C TRP A 431 6.94 -11.94 16.57
N VAL A 432 7.38 -10.84 17.20
CA VAL A 432 7.93 -10.88 18.56
C VAL A 432 6.86 -10.59 19.61
N TRP A 433 5.94 -9.68 19.32
CA TRP A 433 4.94 -9.27 20.28
C TRP A 433 3.58 -9.92 20.04
N ARG A 434 2.95 -9.66 18.90
CA ARG A 434 1.54 -9.99 18.69
C ARG A 434 1.27 -11.48 18.64
N ILE A 435 1.94 -12.22 17.77
CA ILE A 435 1.72 -13.67 17.60
C ILE A 435 2.03 -14.42 18.89
N PRO A 436 3.21 -14.25 19.53
CA PRO A 436 3.52 -15.02 20.76
C PRO A 436 2.57 -14.69 21.91
N ILE A 437 2.24 -13.40 22.15
CA ILE A 437 1.31 -13.03 23.23
C ILE A 437 -0.08 -13.60 22.98
N SER A 438 -0.59 -13.54 21.73
CA SER A 438 -1.87 -14.14 21.38
C SER A 438 -1.89 -15.64 21.62
N LEU A 439 -0.83 -16.35 21.19
CA LEU A 439 -0.71 -17.80 21.34
C LEU A 439 -0.67 -18.22 22.81
N VAL A 440 0.16 -17.56 23.61
CA VAL A 440 0.25 -17.79 25.05
C VAL A 440 -1.08 -17.51 25.74
N GLY A 441 -1.73 -16.41 25.40
CA GLY A 441 -3.01 -16.01 25.97
C GLY A 441 -4.15 -17.00 25.65
N ILE A 442 -4.20 -17.52 24.43
CA ILE A 442 -5.21 -18.50 24.03
C ILE A 442 -4.93 -19.86 24.66
N LEU A 443 -3.70 -20.40 24.51
CA LEU A 443 -3.41 -21.80 24.85
C LEU A 443 -3.13 -22.00 26.34
N TRP A 444 -2.52 -21.04 27.03
CA TRP A 444 -2.04 -21.24 28.39
C TRP A 444 -2.83 -20.44 29.43
N LEU A 445 -3.30 -19.24 29.07
CA LEU A 445 -4.05 -18.39 30.01
C LEU A 445 -5.57 -18.51 29.87
N GLY A 446 -6.07 -19.18 28.81
CA GLY A 446 -7.51 -19.38 28.58
C GLY A 446 -8.30 -18.08 28.34
N LEU A 447 -7.64 -17.00 27.91
CA LEU A 447 -8.27 -15.71 27.70
C LEU A 447 -9.03 -15.59 26.36
N GLY A 448 -9.00 -16.65 25.53
CA GLY A 448 -9.68 -16.64 24.23
C GLY A 448 -9.28 -15.46 23.36
N VAL A 449 -10.26 -14.88 22.65
CA VAL A 449 -10.05 -13.76 21.73
C VAL A 449 -9.53 -12.49 22.41
N TYR A 450 -9.81 -12.28 23.70
CA TYR A 450 -9.34 -11.10 24.44
C TYR A 450 -7.81 -11.03 24.49
N SER A 451 -7.13 -12.19 24.49
CA SER A 451 -5.67 -12.24 24.43
C SER A 451 -5.12 -11.61 23.15
N VAL A 452 -5.84 -11.75 22.04
CA VAL A 452 -5.47 -11.13 20.75
C VAL A 452 -5.60 -9.60 20.83
N TRP A 453 -6.66 -9.10 21.47
CA TRP A 453 -6.85 -7.66 21.64
C TRP A 453 -5.77 -7.03 22.53
N TYR A 454 -5.42 -7.68 23.62
CA TYR A 454 -4.28 -7.27 24.45
C TYR A 454 -2.96 -7.39 23.70
N ALA A 455 -2.75 -8.45 22.92
CA ALA A 455 -1.55 -8.62 22.12
C ALA A 455 -1.40 -7.50 21.07
N ILE A 456 -2.49 -7.08 20.41
CA ILE A 456 -2.50 -5.92 19.50
C ILE A 456 -2.12 -4.65 20.25
N ALA A 457 -2.73 -4.39 21.42
CA ALA A 457 -2.44 -3.20 22.21
C ALA A 457 -0.97 -3.17 22.66
N ILE A 458 -0.47 -4.27 23.22
CA ILE A 458 0.92 -4.38 23.69
C ILE A 458 1.89 -4.25 22.52
N SER A 459 1.61 -4.91 21.38
CA SER A 459 2.49 -4.86 20.22
C SER A 459 2.68 -3.44 19.67
N TYR A 460 1.63 -2.64 19.59
CA TYR A 460 1.72 -1.26 19.13
C TYR A 460 2.49 -0.37 20.11
N VAL A 461 2.22 -0.51 21.40
CA VAL A 461 2.94 0.27 22.43
C VAL A 461 4.42 -0.13 22.46
N ALA A 462 4.71 -1.43 22.57
CA ALA A 462 6.09 -1.93 22.62
C ALA A 462 6.89 -1.54 21.37
N SER A 463 6.29 -1.72 20.19
CA SER A 463 6.97 -1.39 18.92
C SER A 463 7.21 0.11 18.76
N ALA A 464 6.27 0.95 19.19
CA ALA A 464 6.47 2.40 19.18
C ALA A 464 7.62 2.80 20.12
N LEU A 465 7.67 2.23 21.33
CA LEU A 465 8.71 2.53 22.33
C LEU A 465 10.10 2.03 21.85
N VAL A 466 10.19 0.80 21.35
CA VAL A 466 11.44 0.22 20.83
C VAL A 466 11.94 1.04 19.65
N THR A 467 11.04 1.38 18.70
CA THR A 467 11.41 2.18 17.54
C THR A 467 11.79 3.61 17.90
N ALA A 468 11.09 4.22 18.88
CA ALA A 468 11.47 5.54 19.38
C ALA A 468 12.84 5.52 20.05
N ALA A 469 13.13 4.51 20.87
CA ALA A 469 14.42 4.34 21.50
C ALA A 469 15.55 4.16 20.46
N TRP A 470 15.28 3.41 19.39
CA TRP A 470 16.22 3.25 18.26
C TRP A 470 16.41 4.57 17.52
N PHE A 471 15.33 5.26 17.21
CA PHE A 471 15.34 6.54 16.50
C PHE A 471 16.14 7.62 17.26
N LEU A 472 16.03 7.65 18.59
CA LEU A 472 16.75 8.59 19.45
C LEU A 472 18.27 8.37 19.49
N ARG A 473 18.77 7.18 19.10
CA ARG A 473 20.22 6.94 18.97
C ARG A 473 20.86 7.77 17.86
N GLY A 474 20.07 8.22 16.89
CA GLY A 474 20.52 9.15 15.85
C GLY A 474 21.33 8.53 14.71
N THR A 475 21.54 7.22 14.68
CA THR A 475 22.32 6.51 13.62
C THR A 475 21.68 6.62 12.23
N TRP A 476 20.41 6.95 12.15
CA TRP A 476 19.65 7.09 10.90
C TRP A 476 19.87 8.43 10.17
N THR A 477 20.67 9.34 10.73
CA THR A 477 20.84 10.69 10.19
C THR A 477 21.95 10.80 9.13
N GLU A 478 22.57 9.70 8.78
CA GLU A 478 23.58 9.62 7.73
C GLU A 478 22.90 9.65 6.34
N ASN A 479 23.48 10.37 5.38
CA ASN A 479 22.97 10.43 4.01
C ASN A 479 23.36 9.16 3.26
N VAL A 480 22.45 8.63 2.43
CA VAL A 480 22.75 7.56 1.48
C VAL A 480 23.44 8.09 0.21
N VAL A 481 23.27 9.38 -0.04
CA VAL A 481 23.87 10.09 -1.17
C VAL A 481 25.13 10.76 -0.69
N ASP A 482 26.29 10.15 -0.98
CA ASP A 482 27.59 10.71 -0.63
C ASP A 482 27.85 12.04 -1.36
N GLU A 483 28.36 13.04 -0.62
CA GLU A 483 28.91 14.28 -1.19
C GLU A 483 30.15 14.03 -2.07
N GLY A 484 30.75 12.83 -2.00
CA GLY A 484 32.06 12.48 -2.58
C GLY A 484 32.09 12.14 -4.07
N GLU A 485 30.94 12.09 -4.76
CA GLU A 485 30.94 12.04 -6.23
C GLU A 485 30.81 13.43 -6.84
N GLU A 486 31.67 14.37 -6.41
CA GLU A 486 31.96 15.57 -7.20
C GLU A 486 32.28 15.16 -8.64
N ALA A 487 31.57 15.81 -9.56
CA ALA A 487 31.75 15.71 -10.97
C ALA A 487 33.23 15.51 -11.33
N THR A 488 33.60 14.33 -11.80
CA THR A 488 34.69 14.23 -12.76
C THR A 488 34.20 14.93 -14.01
N THR A 489 34.32 16.25 -14.01
CA THR A 489 34.31 17.07 -15.22
C THR A 489 35.44 16.49 -16.09
N PRO A 490 35.17 16.04 -17.33
CA PRO A 490 36.25 15.78 -18.25
C PRO A 490 36.93 17.15 -18.45
N THR A 491 38.11 17.30 -17.87
CA THR A 491 39.02 18.37 -18.28
C THR A 491 39.20 18.18 -19.78
N ALA A 492 38.64 19.09 -20.56
CA ALA A 492 39.05 19.27 -21.94
C ALA A 492 40.56 19.51 -21.91
N SER A 493 41.32 18.48 -22.24
CA SER A 493 42.72 18.62 -22.59
C SER A 493 42.79 19.03 -24.05
N ASP A 494 43.33 20.19 -24.28
CA ASP A 494 43.90 20.81 -25.47
C ASP A 494 43.97 19.98 -26.74
#